data_d93bd3682dbc27133f3513dfedf2e1be
#
_entry.id   d93bd3682dbc27133f3513dfedf2e1be
#
_cell.length_a   1.000
_cell.length_b   1.000
_cell.length_c   1.000
_cell.angle_alpha   90.00
_cell.angle_beta   90.00
_cell.angle_gamma   90.00
#
_symmetry.space_group_name_H-M   'P 1'
#
loop_
_entity.id
_entity.type
_entity.pdbx_description
1 polymer ?
#
loop_
_entity_poly.entity_id
_entity_poly.type
_entity_poly.pdbx_seq_one_letter_code
_entity_poly.pdbx_strand_id
1 'polypeptide(L)'
;ESFEKQVEEWGSLQVIDVYSNNGDMYISSDTNANRGKPQKKAVLDAAAIDKFKQMEYVEAVSPIVRESMMLVCGKYVSNASFIGIDPSAMEALGYKVEEGRTLTAEDKEGIVIGRGVITSFYNPKLSWQMQMQTEPPEINVMEEKVIMTYDWNYGTKHADKSIKPIKTPVLGIMPDGGGNGYSVVMPLKQMEKIQKDKEAWQKKQNNSGSASQKKKGQYEQVAVKVSDLNKVQEVQQQIKDMGYQASSLTDQLNTMKETTKMLRMVLGAIGAVSLIVAAIGITNTMVMAIYERTREIGIMKVIGASLRDIKLLFLTEAAFIGFAGGVLGIITSFLMSLIVNLVATKQASEMTSSIPVWLYLSAVAFATVIGVLSGYLPAKRAMKLSALTAIKTE
;
A
#
# COMPACT_ATOMS: atom_id res chain seq x y z
N GLU A 1 2.88 -4.86 -10.21
CA GLU A 1 2.82 -6.33 -9.93
C GLU A 1 3.23 -6.69 -8.50
N SER A 2 4.37 -6.23 -8.00
CA SER A 2 4.81 -6.49 -6.61
C SER A 2 3.85 -5.91 -5.58
N PHE A 3 3.34 -4.71 -5.83
CA PHE A 3 2.44 -4.01 -4.93
C PHE A 3 1.00 -4.57 -4.98
N GLU A 4 0.51 -4.98 -6.13
CA GLU A 4 -0.81 -5.63 -6.26
C GLU A 4 -0.84 -6.96 -5.50
N LYS A 5 0.23 -7.76 -5.58
CA LYS A 5 0.38 -8.98 -4.77
C LYS A 5 0.39 -8.69 -3.27
N GLN A 6 1.11 -7.65 -2.85
CA GLN A 6 1.17 -7.25 -1.44
C GLN A 6 -0.20 -6.79 -0.91
N VAL A 7 -1.00 -6.10 -1.72
CA VAL A 7 -2.36 -5.71 -1.32
C VAL A 7 -3.32 -6.89 -1.31
N GLU A 8 -3.15 -7.86 -2.21
CA GLU A 8 -3.91 -9.14 -2.15
C GLU A 8 -3.59 -9.95 -0.89
N GLU A 9 -2.38 -9.87 -0.38
CA GLU A 9 -2.00 -10.48 0.90
C GLU A 9 -2.67 -9.78 2.10
N TRP A 10 -2.98 -8.49 2.01
CA TRP A 10 -3.67 -7.74 3.08
C TRP A 10 -5.16 -8.07 3.18
N GLY A 11 -5.75 -8.64 2.15
CA GLY A 11 -7.16 -9.03 2.12
C GLY A 11 -7.71 -9.17 0.71
N SER A 12 -8.97 -9.49 0.60
CA SER A 12 -9.62 -9.61 -0.69
C SER A 12 -9.92 -8.24 -1.30
N LEU A 13 -9.40 -7.97 -2.51
CA LEU A 13 -9.71 -6.76 -3.28
C LEU A 13 -11.20 -6.60 -3.64
N GLN A 14 -11.95 -7.68 -3.53
CA GLN A 14 -13.38 -7.74 -3.84
C GLN A 14 -14.26 -7.50 -2.61
N VAL A 15 -13.69 -7.20 -1.45
CA VAL A 15 -14.45 -6.88 -0.23
C VAL A 15 -14.59 -5.38 -0.05
N ILE A 16 -15.82 -4.94 0.20
CA ILE A 16 -16.18 -3.58 0.55
C ILE A 16 -16.53 -3.56 2.03
N ASP A 17 -15.83 -2.74 2.79
CA ASP A 17 -16.17 -2.45 4.17
C ASP A 17 -17.15 -1.29 4.24
N VAL A 18 -18.33 -1.56 4.77
CA VAL A 18 -19.42 -0.60 4.91
C VAL A 18 -19.56 -0.21 6.37
N TYR A 19 -19.61 1.09 6.64
CA TYR A 19 -19.74 1.66 7.99
C TYR A 19 -21.01 2.46 8.13
N SER A 20 -21.57 2.48 9.34
CA SER A 20 -22.71 3.33 9.66
C SER A 20 -22.29 4.80 9.62
N ASN A 21 -23.14 5.66 9.05
CA ASN A 21 -22.89 7.09 9.02
C ASN A 21 -23.60 7.78 10.20
N ASN A 22 -23.04 7.65 11.41
CA ASN A 22 -23.59 8.28 12.62
C ASN A 22 -23.12 9.73 12.86
N GLY A 23 -22.29 10.28 11.98
CA GLY A 23 -21.82 11.66 12.08
C GLY A 23 -20.66 11.93 13.04
N ASP A 24 -20.20 10.94 13.82
CA ASP A 24 -19.23 11.15 14.91
C ASP A 24 -17.84 10.52 14.71
N MET A 25 -17.56 9.87 13.59
CA MET A 25 -16.25 9.25 13.38
C MET A 25 -15.53 9.81 12.16
N TYR A 26 -14.52 10.61 12.43
CA TYR A 26 -13.53 11.12 11.47
C TYR A 26 -12.69 9.98 10.87
N ILE A 27 -13.14 9.37 9.79
CA ILE A 27 -12.27 8.69 8.84
C ILE A 27 -12.62 9.20 7.45
N SER A 28 -12.29 10.46 7.22
CA SER A 28 -12.31 11.04 5.88
C SER A 28 -10.86 11.26 5.46
N SER A 29 -10.32 10.32 4.70
CA SER A 29 -9.09 10.55 3.93
C SER A 29 -9.35 11.40 2.68
N ASP A 30 -10.59 11.78 2.42
CA ASP A 30 -10.98 12.64 1.31
C ASP A 30 -11.13 14.09 1.78
N THR A 31 -10.05 14.86 1.68
CA THR A 31 -10.03 16.30 1.98
C THR A 31 -10.83 17.16 1.00
N ASN A 32 -11.48 16.60 -0.02
CA ASN A 32 -12.20 17.31 -1.08
C ASN A 32 -13.66 16.89 -1.29
N ALA A 33 -14.23 15.97 -0.54
CA ALA A 33 -15.61 15.54 -0.73
C ALA A 33 -16.59 16.45 0.04
N ASN A 34 -17.20 17.37 -0.70
CA ASN A 34 -18.54 17.97 -0.46
C ASN A 34 -18.88 18.40 0.97
N ARG A 35 -18.26 19.46 1.47
CA ARG A 35 -18.77 20.25 2.61
C ARG A 35 -20.09 20.95 2.24
N GLY A 36 -21.21 20.23 2.17
CA GLY A 36 -22.42 20.98 1.83
C GLY A 36 -23.77 20.26 1.79
N LYS A 37 -23.82 18.95 1.88
CA LYS A 37 -25.11 18.25 1.95
C LYS A 37 -25.23 17.47 3.26
N PRO A 38 -26.31 17.62 4.03
CA PRO A 38 -26.55 16.77 5.19
C PRO A 38 -26.67 15.33 4.69
N GLN A 39 -25.64 14.51 4.95
CA GLN A 39 -25.70 13.09 4.63
C GLN A 39 -26.79 12.46 5.51
N LYS A 40 -27.69 11.69 4.88
CA LYS A 40 -28.70 10.92 5.59
C LYS A 40 -27.99 9.97 6.56
N LYS A 41 -28.35 10.02 7.84
CA LYS A 41 -27.88 9.05 8.82
C LYS A 41 -28.38 7.67 8.41
N ALA A 42 -27.46 6.81 8.00
CA ALA A 42 -27.76 5.44 7.60
C ALA A 42 -27.23 4.49 8.68
N VAL A 43 -28.11 3.65 9.18
CA VAL A 43 -27.83 2.68 10.25
C VAL A 43 -27.69 1.30 9.63
N LEU A 44 -26.66 0.57 10.04
CA LEU A 44 -26.45 -0.80 9.62
C LEU A 44 -27.25 -1.75 10.53
N ASP A 45 -28.45 -2.10 10.11
CA ASP A 45 -29.34 -3.05 10.75
C ASP A 45 -29.58 -4.30 9.86
N ALA A 46 -30.39 -5.23 10.33
CA ALA A 46 -30.75 -6.42 9.57
C ALA A 46 -31.38 -6.10 8.21
N ALA A 47 -32.19 -5.04 8.13
CA ALA A 47 -32.83 -4.62 6.89
C ALA A 47 -31.82 -4.07 5.88
N ALA A 48 -30.77 -3.39 6.35
CA ALA A 48 -29.67 -2.94 5.51
C ALA A 48 -28.87 -4.12 4.95
N ILE A 49 -28.58 -5.12 5.80
CA ILE A 49 -27.87 -6.34 5.39
C ILE A 49 -28.65 -7.09 4.31
N ASP A 50 -29.97 -7.24 4.48
CA ASP A 50 -30.81 -7.92 3.50
C ASP A 50 -30.86 -7.16 2.17
N LYS A 51 -30.86 -5.82 2.19
CA LYS A 51 -30.71 -5.01 0.97
C LYS A 51 -29.39 -5.25 0.27
N PHE A 52 -28.28 -5.30 1.00
CA PHE A 52 -26.98 -5.56 0.40
C PHE A 52 -26.89 -6.97 -0.21
N LYS A 53 -27.51 -7.98 0.42
CA LYS A 53 -27.57 -9.35 -0.13
C LYS A 53 -28.38 -9.45 -1.44
N GLN A 54 -29.29 -8.51 -1.69
CA GLN A 54 -30.11 -8.48 -2.90
C GLN A 54 -29.49 -7.65 -4.04
N MET A 55 -28.35 -6.98 -3.80
CA MET A 55 -27.68 -6.19 -4.82
C MET A 55 -27.04 -7.10 -5.87
N GLU A 56 -27.05 -6.64 -7.12
CA GLU A 56 -26.39 -7.34 -8.22
C GLU A 56 -24.85 -7.40 -7.96
N TYR A 57 -24.25 -8.51 -8.33
CA TYR A 57 -22.82 -8.81 -8.11
C TYR A 57 -22.39 -8.99 -6.65
N VAL A 58 -23.28 -9.01 -5.67
CA VAL A 58 -22.96 -9.31 -4.28
C VAL A 58 -23.02 -10.83 -4.06
N GLU A 59 -21.91 -11.40 -3.62
CA GLU A 59 -21.75 -12.84 -3.35
C GLU A 59 -22.04 -13.19 -1.90
N ALA A 60 -21.50 -12.40 -0.96
CA ALA A 60 -21.68 -12.62 0.47
C ALA A 60 -21.70 -11.29 1.24
N VAL A 61 -22.45 -11.27 2.32
CA VAL A 61 -22.55 -10.12 3.23
C VAL A 61 -22.45 -10.63 4.66
N SER A 62 -21.57 -10.06 5.45
CA SER A 62 -21.45 -10.38 6.87
C SER A 62 -21.29 -9.13 7.71
N PRO A 63 -22.07 -8.97 8.79
CA PRO A 63 -21.73 -8.05 9.85
C PRO A 63 -20.35 -8.38 10.41
N ILE A 64 -19.59 -7.35 10.75
CA ILE A 64 -18.28 -7.46 11.39
C ILE A 64 -18.40 -6.83 12.78
N VAL A 65 -18.08 -7.63 13.78
CA VAL A 65 -17.98 -7.16 15.16
C VAL A 65 -16.55 -7.37 15.64
N ARG A 66 -15.89 -6.29 16.02
CA ARG A 66 -14.50 -6.33 16.48
C ARG A 66 -14.42 -6.09 17.98
N GLU A 67 -13.63 -6.89 18.66
CA GLU A 67 -13.28 -6.71 20.07
C GLU A 67 -11.81 -7.04 20.29
N SER A 68 -11.16 -6.26 21.13
CA SER A 68 -9.82 -6.59 21.61
C SER A 68 -9.92 -7.39 22.88
N MET A 69 -9.33 -8.57 22.88
CA MET A 69 -9.32 -9.46 24.05
C MET A 69 -7.96 -10.16 24.16
N MET A 70 -7.76 -10.79 25.28
CA MET A 70 -6.57 -11.56 25.55
C MET A 70 -6.83 -13.05 25.29
N LEU A 71 -5.94 -13.67 24.55
CA LEU A 71 -5.88 -15.11 24.35
C LEU A 71 -4.86 -15.69 25.33
N VAL A 72 -5.21 -16.81 25.95
CA VAL A 72 -4.36 -17.42 27.00
C VAL A 72 -4.17 -18.91 26.66
N CYS A 73 -2.93 -19.33 26.68
CA CYS A 73 -2.53 -20.73 26.51
C CYS A 73 -1.52 -21.11 27.60
N GLY A 74 -1.92 -21.95 28.53
CA GLY A 74 -1.12 -22.30 29.71
C GLY A 74 -0.73 -21.08 30.56
N LYS A 75 0.56 -20.74 30.60
CA LYS A 75 1.11 -19.59 31.33
C LYS A 75 1.36 -18.37 30.44
N TYR A 76 1.10 -18.48 29.15
CA TYR A 76 1.36 -17.45 28.15
C TYR A 76 0.07 -16.76 27.74
N VAL A 77 0.20 -15.48 27.40
CA VAL A 77 -0.90 -14.63 26.95
C VAL A 77 -0.54 -13.91 25.65
N SER A 78 -1.52 -13.62 24.84
CA SER A 78 -1.38 -12.80 23.63
C SER A 78 -2.55 -11.85 23.52
N ASN A 79 -2.29 -10.60 23.16
CA ASN A 79 -3.32 -9.62 22.85
C ASN A 79 -3.71 -9.77 21.38
N ALA A 80 -4.99 -9.98 21.12
CA ALA A 80 -5.46 -10.19 19.77
C ALA A 80 -6.72 -9.36 19.45
N SER A 81 -6.88 -9.01 18.20
CA SER A 81 -8.12 -8.46 17.66
C SER A 81 -9.03 -9.62 17.29
N PHE A 82 -10.14 -9.74 17.98
CA PHE A 82 -11.16 -10.74 17.70
C PHE A 82 -12.20 -10.19 16.75
N ILE A 83 -12.51 -10.95 15.71
CA ILE A 83 -13.43 -10.58 14.65
C ILE A 83 -14.57 -11.57 14.62
N GLY A 84 -15.77 -11.12 14.99
CA GLY A 84 -17.00 -11.89 14.87
C GLY A 84 -17.59 -11.71 13.48
N ILE A 85 -17.77 -12.80 12.74
CA ILE A 85 -18.33 -12.82 11.38
C ILE A 85 -19.40 -13.90 11.26
N ASP A 86 -20.21 -13.83 10.21
CA ASP A 86 -21.05 -14.95 9.80
C ASP A 86 -20.13 -16.09 9.30
N PRO A 87 -20.17 -17.28 9.94
CA PRO A 87 -19.30 -18.38 9.55
C PRO A 87 -19.43 -18.77 8.07
N SER A 88 -20.62 -18.67 7.48
CA SER A 88 -20.86 -18.99 6.07
C SER A 88 -20.16 -18.04 5.09
N ALA A 89 -19.80 -16.84 5.53
CA ALA A 89 -19.12 -15.83 4.72
C ALA A 89 -17.60 -15.84 4.87
N MET A 90 -17.04 -16.68 5.75
CA MET A 90 -15.61 -16.65 6.10
C MET A 90 -14.70 -16.79 4.88
N GLU A 91 -14.90 -17.81 4.06
CA GLU A 91 -14.08 -18.07 2.86
C GLU A 91 -14.28 -16.97 1.80
N ALA A 92 -15.54 -16.58 1.58
CA ALA A 92 -15.87 -15.53 0.62
C ALA A 92 -15.21 -14.19 0.98
N LEU A 93 -15.10 -13.87 2.26
CA LEU A 93 -14.43 -12.65 2.75
C LEU A 93 -12.90 -12.72 2.71
N GLY A 94 -12.32 -13.85 2.28
CA GLY A 94 -10.88 -14.01 2.10
C GLY A 94 -10.12 -14.49 3.33
N TYR A 95 -10.79 -14.98 4.36
CA TYR A 95 -10.15 -15.62 5.51
C TYR A 95 -9.76 -17.06 5.17
N LYS A 96 -8.55 -17.25 4.70
CA LYS A 96 -8.00 -18.57 4.35
C LYS A 96 -7.43 -19.26 5.58
N VAL A 97 -7.61 -20.57 5.68
CA VAL A 97 -7.04 -21.42 6.74
C VAL A 97 -5.92 -22.27 6.14
N GLU A 98 -4.78 -22.32 6.82
CA GLU A 98 -3.60 -23.10 6.43
C GLU A 98 -3.58 -24.46 7.12
N GLU A 99 -3.94 -24.51 8.40
CA GLU A 99 -4.00 -25.72 9.22
C GLU A 99 -5.37 -25.85 9.87
N GLY A 100 -5.92 -27.04 9.95
CA GLY A 100 -7.25 -27.27 10.51
C GLY A 100 -8.37 -27.03 9.50
N ARG A 101 -9.46 -26.38 9.92
CA ARG A 101 -10.62 -26.08 9.08
C ARG A 101 -11.17 -24.66 9.30
N THR A 102 -11.91 -24.17 8.34
CA THR A 102 -12.68 -22.92 8.43
C THR A 102 -13.89 -23.07 9.36
N LEU A 103 -14.47 -21.94 9.76
CA LEU A 103 -15.77 -21.90 10.43
C LEU A 103 -16.86 -22.32 9.45
N THR A 104 -17.81 -23.09 9.93
CA THR A 104 -19.00 -23.50 9.19
C THR A 104 -20.27 -22.93 9.84
N ALA A 105 -21.38 -22.90 9.10
CA ALA A 105 -22.67 -22.39 9.62
C ALA A 105 -23.17 -23.16 10.86
N GLU A 106 -22.70 -24.39 11.08
CA GLU A 106 -23.07 -25.23 12.22
C GLU A 106 -22.28 -24.89 13.48
N ASP A 107 -21.13 -24.19 13.34
CA ASP A 107 -20.26 -23.86 14.47
C ASP A 107 -20.89 -22.74 15.30
N LYS A 108 -21.31 -23.09 16.50
CA LYS A 108 -21.83 -22.11 17.48
C LYS A 108 -20.71 -21.50 18.31
N GLU A 109 -19.62 -22.24 18.51
CA GLU A 109 -18.45 -21.84 19.28
C GLU A 109 -17.20 -22.39 18.57
N GLY A 110 -16.13 -21.62 18.60
CA GLY A 110 -14.86 -21.98 17.97
C GLY A 110 -14.13 -20.75 17.49
N ILE A 111 -12.82 -20.87 17.33
CA ILE A 111 -11.99 -19.77 16.84
C ILE A 111 -11.01 -20.27 15.78
N VAL A 112 -10.70 -19.36 14.85
CA VAL A 112 -9.60 -19.54 13.90
C VAL A 112 -8.58 -18.44 14.19
N ILE A 113 -7.33 -18.81 14.44
CA ILE A 113 -6.28 -17.94 14.96
C ILE A 113 -5.31 -17.60 13.84
N GLY A 114 -4.93 -16.33 13.69
CA GLY A 114 -3.84 -15.90 12.80
C GLY A 114 -2.48 -16.32 13.38
N ARG A 115 -1.57 -16.79 12.53
CA ARG A 115 -0.22 -17.27 12.94
C ARG A 115 0.56 -16.19 13.67
N GLY A 116 0.41 -14.90 13.28
CA GLY A 116 1.03 -13.77 13.98
C GLY A 116 0.56 -13.59 15.43
N VAL A 117 -0.66 -14.04 15.77
CA VAL A 117 -1.13 -14.06 17.17
C VAL A 117 -0.39 -15.12 17.96
N ILE A 118 -0.09 -16.28 17.33
CA ILE A 118 0.64 -17.38 17.99
C ILE A 118 2.07 -16.96 18.30
N THR A 119 2.73 -16.27 17.38
CA THR A 119 4.10 -15.78 17.57
C THR A 119 4.18 -14.60 18.53
N SER A 120 3.06 -13.98 18.88
CA SER A 120 2.98 -12.83 19.81
C SER A 120 2.69 -13.24 21.27
N PHE A 121 2.65 -14.53 21.59
CA PHE A 121 2.49 -14.98 22.98
C PHE A 121 3.70 -14.62 23.84
N TYR A 122 3.42 -14.14 25.05
CA TYR A 122 4.44 -13.78 26.03
C TYR A 122 4.03 -14.21 27.45
N ASN A 123 4.99 -14.25 28.37
CA ASN A 123 4.70 -14.55 29.76
C ASN A 123 4.42 -13.24 30.55
N PRO A 124 3.17 -13.02 31.05
CA PRO A 124 2.79 -11.77 31.70
C PRO A 124 3.48 -11.54 33.06
N LYS A 125 4.17 -12.55 33.58
CA LYS A 125 4.95 -12.44 34.84
C LYS A 125 6.35 -11.89 34.64
N LEU A 126 6.84 -11.83 33.38
CA LEU A 126 8.15 -11.27 33.05
C LEU A 126 8.07 -9.75 32.87
N SER A 127 9.14 -9.05 33.25
CA SER A 127 9.25 -7.63 32.94
C SER A 127 9.35 -7.39 31.42
N TRP A 128 8.94 -6.21 30.95
CA TRP A 128 9.02 -5.82 29.54
C TRP A 128 10.41 -6.05 28.91
N GLN A 129 11.48 -5.73 29.66
CA GLN A 129 12.85 -5.93 29.18
C GLN A 129 13.19 -7.41 28.98
N MET A 130 12.71 -8.29 29.87
CA MET A 130 12.90 -9.74 29.75
C MET A 130 12.06 -10.33 28.64
N GLN A 131 10.85 -9.82 28.40
CA GLN A 131 10.00 -10.26 27.27
C GLN A 131 10.67 -9.99 25.93
N MET A 132 11.30 -8.83 25.76
CA MET A 132 12.01 -8.46 24.52
C MET A 132 13.26 -9.32 24.24
N GLN A 133 13.84 -9.94 25.26
CA GLN A 133 15.04 -10.78 25.14
C GLN A 133 14.72 -12.28 25.07
N THR A 134 13.47 -12.65 25.27
CA THR A 134 13.03 -14.05 25.27
C THR A 134 12.42 -14.37 23.91
N GLU A 135 12.85 -15.45 23.30
CA GLU A 135 12.22 -15.95 22.07
C GLU A 135 10.73 -16.28 22.30
N PRO A 136 9.86 -16.07 21.31
CA PRO A 136 8.46 -16.47 21.41
C PRO A 136 8.34 -17.95 21.77
N PRO A 137 7.44 -18.30 22.69
CA PRO A 137 7.27 -19.70 23.08
C PRO A 137 6.69 -20.51 21.92
N GLU A 138 7.20 -21.71 21.72
CA GLU A 138 6.56 -22.69 20.83
C GLU A 138 5.30 -23.25 21.51
N ILE A 139 4.13 -22.88 21.00
CA ILE A 139 2.83 -23.26 21.53
C ILE A 139 2.03 -23.96 20.45
N ASN A 140 1.54 -25.15 20.72
CA ASN A 140 0.59 -25.83 19.85
C ASN A 140 -0.85 -25.51 20.25
N VAL A 141 -1.41 -24.43 19.69
CA VAL A 141 -2.75 -23.96 20.02
C VAL A 141 -3.87 -24.94 19.60
N MET A 142 -3.58 -25.92 18.73
CA MET A 142 -4.55 -26.93 18.29
C MET A 142 -4.71 -28.06 19.32
N GLU A 143 -3.68 -28.35 20.09
CA GLU A 143 -3.67 -29.43 21.10
C GLU A 143 -3.87 -28.91 22.52
N GLU A 144 -3.42 -27.69 22.81
CA GLU A 144 -3.49 -27.10 24.13
C GLU A 144 -4.84 -26.42 24.38
N LYS A 145 -5.19 -26.28 25.67
CA LYS A 145 -6.40 -25.55 26.06
C LYS A 145 -6.20 -24.07 25.92
N VAL A 146 -6.92 -23.48 24.96
CA VAL A 146 -6.96 -22.05 24.74
C VAL A 146 -8.19 -21.46 25.42
N ILE A 147 -8.03 -20.35 26.11
CA ILE A 147 -9.10 -19.58 26.73
C ILE A 147 -8.99 -18.10 26.29
N MET A 148 -10.13 -17.44 26.26
CA MET A 148 -10.23 -16.01 25.96
C MET A 148 -10.71 -15.23 27.18
N THR A 149 -10.22 -14.02 27.35
CA THR A 149 -10.68 -13.14 28.43
C THR A 149 -10.58 -11.68 28.01
N TYR A 150 -11.48 -10.85 28.53
CA TYR A 150 -11.37 -9.40 28.45
C TYR A 150 -10.72 -8.76 29.66
N ASP A 151 -10.15 -9.60 30.58
CA ASP A 151 -9.27 -9.13 31.67
C ASP A 151 -7.85 -8.94 31.16
N TRP A 152 -7.43 -7.70 30.97
CA TRP A 152 -6.08 -7.34 30.52
C TRP A 152 -4.98 -7.64 31.54
N ASN A 153 -5.35 -7.90 32.78
CA ASN A 153 -4.43 -8.26 33.86
C ASN A 153 -4.38 -9.76 34.12
N TYR A 154 -5.00 -10.57 33.27
CA TYR A 154 -5.03 -12.02 33.46
C TYR A 154 -3.62 -12.61 33.60
N GLY A 155 -3.43 -13.51 34.57
CA GLY A 155 -2.12 -14.11 34.86
C GLY A 155 -1.20 -13.27 35.74
N THR A 156 -1.57 -12.02 36.07
CA THR A 156 -0.85 -11.14 36.97
C THR A 156 -1.50 -11.11 38.36
N LYS A 157 -0.86 -10.38 39.32
CA LYS A 157 -1.42 -10.16 40.69
C LYS A 157 -2.67 -9.27 40.68
N HIS A 158 -2.93 -8.55 39.60
CA HIS A 158 -4.04 -7.59 39.43
C HIS A 158 -5.21 -8.15 38.63
N ALA A 159 -5.22 -9.47 38.35
CA ALA A 159 -6.29 -10.12 37.64
C ALA A 159 -7.64 -9.99 38.34
N ASP A 160 -8.70 -9.64 37.55
CA ASP A 160 -10.06 -9.54 38.09
C ASP A 160 -10.73 -10.91 38.14
N LYS A 161 -10.91 -11.43 39.34
CA LYS A 161 -11.55 -12.73 39.58
C LYS A 161 -13.03 -12.78 39.22
N SER A 162 -13.67 -11.63 39.03
CA SER A 162 -15.07 -11.56 38.62
C SER A 162 -15.28 -11.90 37.14
N ILE A 163 -14.22 -11.76 36.31
CA ILE A 163 -14.24 -12.10 34.90
C ILE A 163 -13.94 -13.59 34.71
N LYS A 164 -14.92 -14.32 34.23
CA LYS A 164 -14.75 -15.74 33.94
C LYS A 164 -14.11 -15.91 32.54
N PRO A 165 -12.96 -16.60 32.44
CA PRO A 165 -12.37 -16.90 31.14
C PRO A 165 -13.26 -17.85 30.34
N ILE A 166 -13.33 -17.61 29.05
CA ILE A 166 -14.17 -18.35 28.09
C ILE A 166 -13.31 -19.42 27.42
N LYS A 167 -13.69 -20.69 27.57
CA LYS A 167 -13.01 -21.78 26.89
C LYS A 167 -13.59 -21.88 25.47
N THR A 168 -12.71 -22.01 24.48
CA THR A 168 -13.13 -22.09 23.08
C THR A 168 -12.17 -23.02 22.34
N PRO A 169 -12.69 -23.97 21.52
CA PRO A 169 -11.85 -24.82 20.70
C PRO A 169 -11.21 -24.01 19.56
N VAL A 170 -9.96 -24.27 19.28
CA VAL A 170 -9.28 -23.77 18.09
C VAL A 170 -9.60 -24.71 16.94
N LEU A 171 -10.17 -24.18 15.86
CA LEU A 171 -10.63 -24.96 14.71
C LEU A 171 -9.63 -24.91 13.55
N GLY A 172 -8.85 -23.84 13.46
CA GLY A 172 -7.85 -23.68 12.43
C GLY A 172 -6.89 -22.53 12.68
N ILE A 173 -5.85 -22.48 11.85
CA ILE A 173 -4.81 -21.45 11.87
C ILE A 173 -4.77 -20.78 10.50
N MET A 174 -4.83 -19.44 10.47
CA MET A 174 -4.64 -18.64 9.26
C MET A 174 -3.14 -18.40 9.04
N PRO A 175 -2.71 -18.23 7.78
CA PRO A 175 -1.31 -17.97 7.44
C PRO A 175 -0.79 -16.68 8.10
N ASP A 176 0.53 -16.63 8.24
CA ASP A 176 1.22 -15.42 8.65
C ASP A 176 1.22 -14.41 7.49
N GLY A 177 1.11 -13.13 7.81
CA GLY A 177 1.06 -12.06 6.81
C GLY A 177 -0.35 -11.55 6.54
N GLY A 178 -0.40 -10.38 5.87
CA GLY A 178 -1.64 -9.67 5.58
C GLY A 178 -2.36 -9.10 6.81
N GLY A 179 -3.50 -8.45 6.57
CA GLY A 179 -4.29 -7.80 7.62
C GLY A 179 -4.93 -8.75 8.64
N ASN A 180 -5.00 -10.05 8.33
CA ASN A 180 -5.71 -11.05 9.13
C ASN A 180 -4.77 -11.93 9.98
N GLY A 181 -3.44 -11.90 9.72
CA GLY A 181 -2.47 -12.73 10.43
C GLY A 181 -2.39 -12.46 11.94
N TYR A 182 -2.75 -11.28 12.39
CA TYR A 182 -2.78 -10.88 13.81
C TYR A 182 -4.20 -10.84 14.39
N SER A 183 -5.15 -11.54 13.78
CA SER A 183 -6.55 -11.55 14.20
C SER A 183 -7.01 -12.95 14.59
N VAL A 184 -8.06 -12.99 15.39
CA VAL A 184 -8.77 -14.21 15.75
C VAL A 184 -10.19 -14.09 15.21
N VAL A 185 -10.61 -15.04 14.38
CA VAL A 185 -11.95 -15.06 13.78
C VAL A 185 -12.84 -16.01 14.54
N MET A 186 -14.09 -15.62 14.81
CA MET A 186 -15.07 -16.42 15.53
C MET A 186 -16.49 -16.22 14.98
N PRO A 187 -17.44 -17.11 15.32
CA PRO A 187 -18.83 -16.92 14.96
C PRO A 187 -19.42 -15.63 15.54
N LEU A 188 -20.16 -14.87 14.72
CA LEU A 188 -20.78 -13.60 15.10
C LEU A 188 -21.62 -13.72 16.38
N LYS A 189 -22.42 -14.78 16.48
CA LYS A 189 -23.29 -15.01 17.65
C LYS A 189 -22.50 -15.21 18.94
N GLN A 190 -21.35 -15.87 18.88
CA GLN A 190 -20.45 -16.03 20.02
C GLN A 190 -19.88 -14.66 20.43
N MET A 191 -19.45 -13.85 19.47
CA MET A 191 -18.93 -12.50 19.72
C MET A 191 -19.98 -11.60 20.35
N GLU A 192 -21.21 -11.59 19.84
CA GLU A 192 -22.32 -10.80 20.42
C GLU A 192 -22.63 -11.19 21.88
N LYS A 193 -22.52 -12.50 22.20
CA LYS A 193 -22.68 -12.96 23.58
C LYS A 193 -21.58 -12.42 24.47
N ILE A 194 -20.33 -12.47 24.02
CA ILE A 194 -19.17 -11.94 24.77
C ILE A 194 -19.31 -10.44 24.99
N GLN A 195 -19.74 -9.69 23.95
CA GLN A 195 -19.99 -8.23 24.09
C GLN A 195 -21.03 -7.94 25.18
N LYS A 196 -22.15 -8.66 25.17
CA LYS A 196 -23.19 -8.49 26.18
C LYS A 196 -22.69 -8.78 27.60
N ASP A 197 -21.89 -9.83 27.77
CA ASP A 197 -21.31 -10.18 29.06
C ASP A 197 -20.32 -9.12 29.54
N LYS A 198 -19.47 -8.60 28.62
CA LYS A 198 -18.53 -7.50 28.88
C LYS A 198 -19.26 -6.20 29.26
N GLU A 199 -20.32 -5.83 28.52
CA GLU A 199 -21.14 -4.66 28.84
C GLU A 199 -21.81 -4.80 30.22
N ALA A 200 -22.33 -5.99 30.54
CA ALA A 200 -22.96 -6.26 31.84
C ALA A 200 -21.96 -6.14 32.98
N TRP A 201 -20.72 -6.59 32.77
CA TRP A 201 -19.61 -6.45 33.72
C TRP A 201 -19.22 -4.97 33.90
N GLN A 202 -19.04 -4.22 32.80
CA GLN A 202 -18.70 -2.79 32.81
C GLN A 202 -19.76 -1.96 33.55
N LYS A 203 -21.04 -2.23 33.34
CA LYS A 203 -22.14 -1.56 34.06
C LYS A 203 -22.11 -1.81 35.56
N LYS A 204 -21.62 -2.97 36.01
CA LYS A 204 -21.46 -3.28 37.43
C LYS A 204 -20.27 -2.54 38.08
N GLN A 205 -19.22 -2.28 37.32
CA GLN A 205 -18.03 -1.58 37.82
C GLN A 205 -18.19 -0.05 37.78
N ASN A 206 -18.76 0.49 36.73
CA ASN A 206 -18.95 1.93 36.55
C ASN A 206 -20.36 2.32 37.00
N ASN A 207 -20.45 2.88 38.20
CA ASN A 207 -21.65 3.60 38.67
C ASN A 207 -21.89 4.93 37.91
N SER A 208 -21.12 5.21 36.85
CA SER A 208 -21.17 6.42 36.04
C SER A 208 -21.33 6.06 34.57
N GLY A 209 -22.54 6.33 34.05
CA GLY A 209 -22.92 6.04 32.67
C GLY A 209 -22.11 6.81 31.65
N SER A 210 -21.27 6.11 30.95
CA SER A 210 -20.76 6.52 29.62
C SER A 210 -20.52 5.30 28.73
N ALA A 211 -21.37 4.27 28.86
CA ALA A 211 -21.44 3.24 27.85
C ALA A 211 -22.25 3.85 26.69
N SER A 212 -21.60 4.11 25.56
CA SER A 212 -22.27 4.36 24.29
C SER A 212 -23.35 3.28 24.11
N GLN A 213 -24.63 3.68 24.22
CA GLN A 213 -25.75 2.76 24.08
C GLN A 213 -25.83 2.29 22.63
N LYS A 214 -25.08 1.24 22.29
CA LYS A 214 -25.30 0.53 21.03
C LYS A 214 -26.74 0.03 21.04
N LYS A 215 -27.56 0.51 20.12
CA LYS A 215 -28.93 0.02 19.97
C LYS A 215 -28.88 -1.43 19.54
N LYS A 216 -29.61 -2.30 20.18
CA LYS A 216 -29.68 -3.73 19.91
C LYS A 216 -29.98 -3.99 18.43
N GLY A 217 -29.15 -4.77 17.74
CA GLY A 217 -29.33 -5.10 16.32
C GLY A 217 -28.71 -4.10 15.34
N GLN A 218 -27.86 -3.18 15.79
CA GLN A 218 -27.08 -2.29 14.93
C GLN A 218 -25.62 -2.69 14.92
N TYR A 219 -25.04 -2.69 13.73
CA TYR A 219 -23.64 -3.00 13.51
C TYR A 219 -22.86 -1.73 13.14
N GLU A 220 -21.59 -1.70 13.49
CA GLU A 220 -20.70 -0.59 13.11
C GLU A 220 -20.10 -0.81 11.72
N GLN A 221 -19.85 -2.06 11.37
CA GLN A 221 -19.24 -2.47 10.12
C GLN A 221 -19.95 -3.68 9.52
N VAL A 222 -20.10 -3.68 8.21
CA VAL A 222 -20.56 -4.82 7.42
C VAL A 222 -19.58 -5.02 6.26
N ALA A 223 -19.10 -6.23 6.07
CA ALA A 223 -18.30 -6.61 4.90
C ALA A 223 -19.21 -7.13 3.80
N VAL A 224 -19.04 -6.61 2.60
CA VAL A 224 -19.76 -7.01 1.39
C VAL A 224 -18.76 -7.55 0.37
N LYS A 225 -18.89 -8.81 0.02
CA LYS A 225 -18.09 -9.46 -1.02
C LYS A 225 -18.76 -9.29 -2.37
N VAL A 226 -18.00 -8.79 -3.34
CA VAL A 226 -18.42 -8.66 -4.74
C VAL A 226 -17.81 -9.76 -5.58
N SER A 227 -18.59 -10.38 -6.47
CA SER A 227 -18.15 -11.51 -7.31
C SER A 227 -17.14 -11.12 -8.39
N ASP A 228 -17.20 -9.87 -8.90
CA ASP A 228 -16.30 -9.36 -9.95
C ASP A 228 -15.52 -8.14 -9.45
N LEU A 229 -14.18 -8.21 -9.56
CA LEU A 229 -13.27 -7.12 -9.17
C LEU A 229 -13.59 -5.80 -9.90
N ASN A 230 -13.99 -5.87 -11.17
CA ASN A 230 -14.32 -4.69 -11.96
C ASN A 230 -15.62 -4.01 -11.53
N LYS A 231 -16.46 -4.72 -10.77
CA LYS A 231 -17.76 -4.22 -10.28
C LYS A 231 -17.69 -3.68 -8.85
N VAL A 232 -16.55 -3.84 -8.18
CA VAL A 232 -16.38 -3.36 -6.78
C VAL A 232 -16.71 -1.87 -6.66
N GLN A 233 -16.21 -1.04 -7.55
CA GLN A 233 -16.45 0.40 -7.50
C GLN A 233 -17.92 0.78 -7.77
N GLU A 234 -18.58 0.06 -8.68
CA GLU A 234 -20.00 0.27 -9.00
C GLU A 234 -20.88 -0.06 -7.79
N VAL A 235 -20.69 -1.24 -7.19
CA VAL A 235 -21.40 -1.67 -5.97
C VAL A 235 -21.14 -0.72 -4.80
N GLN A 236 -19.87 -0.33 -4.63
CA GLN A 236 -19.48 0.60 -3.59
C GLN A 236 -20.17 1.96 -3.75
N GLN A 237 -20.27 2.48 -4.97
CA GLN A 237 -20.95 3.75 -5.23
C GLN A 237 -22.45 3.64 -4.93
N GLN A 238 -23.09 2.53 -5.29
CA GLN A 238 -24.50 2.28 -4.94
C GLN A 238 -24.71 2.27 -3.42
N ILE A 239 -23.79 1.67 -2.66
CA ILE A 239 -23.84 1.67 -1.19
C ILE A 239 -23.66 3.09 -0.64
N LYS A 240 -22.73 3.89 -1.20
CA LYS A 240 -22.55 5.31 -0.84
C LYS A 240 -23.80 6.15 -1.14
N ASP A 241 -24.45 5.90 -2.27
CA ASP A 241 -25.71 6.60 -2.66
C ASP A 241 -26.88 6.27 -1.73
N MET A 242 -26.87 5.11 -1.08
CA MET A 242 -27.82 4.75 -0.02
C MET A 242 -27.53 5.50 1.30
N GLY A 243 -26.41 6.24 1.41
CA GLY A 243 -26.05 7.07 2.57
C GLY A 243 -25.08 6.41 3.54
N TYR A 244 -24.55 5.23 3.23
CA TYR A 244 -23.51 4.55 4.03
C TYR A 244 -22.11 5.03 3.65
N GLN A 245 -21.16 4.89 4.55
CA GLN A 245 -19.75 5.01 4.22
C GLN A 245 -19.26 3.65 3.74
N ALA A 246 -18.58 3.61 2.59
CA ALA A 246 -18.05 2.39 2.02
C ALA A 246 -16.63 2.61 1.53
N SER A 247 -15.73 1.71 1.88
CA SER A 247 -14.33 1.70 1.46
C SER A 247 -13.90 0.32 1.02
N SER A 248 -12.94 0.24 0.10
CA SER A 248 -12.37 -1.02 -0.36
C SER A 248 -10.85 -0.91 -0.50
N LEU A 249 -10.15 -2.03 -0.47
CA LEU A 249 -8.72 -2.06 -0.80
C LEU A 249 -8.45 -1.57 -2.23
N THR A 250 -9.41 -1.75 -3.13
CA THR A 250 -9.35 -1.22 -4.50
C THR A 250 -9.25 0.31 -4.53
N ASP A 251 -9.93 1.03 -3.61
CA ASP A 251 -9.79 2.49 -3.49
C ASP A 251 -8.37 2.89 -3.09
N GLN A 252 -7.78 2.16 -2.14
CA GLN A 252 -6.41 2.42 -1.70
C GLN A 252 -5.43 2.20 -2.86
N LEU A 253 -5.60 1.12 -3.63
CA LEU A 253 -4.80 0.87 -4.83
C LEU A 253 -4.94 2.00 -5.86
N ASN A 254 -6.15 2.46 -6.13
CA ASN A 254 -6.39 3.54 -7.10
C ASN A 254 -5.78 4.85 -6.62
N THR A 255 -5.94 5.20 -5.35
CA THR A 255 -5.33 6.40 -4.75
C THR A 255 -3.80 6.35 -4.86
N MET A 256 -3.19 5.19 -4.60
CA MET A 256 -1.75 5.02 -4.76
C MET A 256 -1.30 5.10 -6.22
N LYS A 257 -2.06 4.50 -7.16
CA LYS A 257 -1.81 4.63 -8.60
C LYS A 257 -1.88 6.09 -9.05
N GLU A 258 -2.87 6.85 -8.60
CA GLU A 258 -3.01 8.29 -8.90
C GLU A 258 -1.89 9.12 -8.28
N THR A 259 -1.55 8.88 -7.02
CA THR A 259 -0.43 9.55 -6.36
C THR A 259 0.89 9.28 -7.08
N THR A 260 1.14 8.02 -7.45
CA THR A 260 2.33 7.65 -8.22
C THR A 260 2.35 8.31 -9.59
N LYS A 261 1.19 8.39 -10.28
CA LYS A 261 1.07 9.11 -11.56
C LYS A 261 1.38 10.60 -11.40
N MET A 262 0.86 11.23 -10.36
CA MET A 262 1.14 12.64 -10.03
C MET A 262 2.64 12.86 -9.77
N LEU A 263 3.27 12.01 -8.96
CA LEU A 263 4.71 12.08 -8.70
C LEU A 263 5.52 11.92 -9.98
N ARG A 264 5.16 10.97 -10.85
CA ARG A 264 5.82 10.79 -12.17
C ARG A 264 5.68 12.04 -13.05
N MET A 265 4.52 12.70 -13.06
CA MET A 265 4.32 13.94 -13.82
C MET A 265 5.19 15.07 -13.27
N VAL A 266 5.25 15.27 -11.95
CA VAL A 266 6.08 16.30 -11.33
C VAL A 266 7.57 16.06 -11.62
N LEU A 267 8.05 14.84 -11.39
CA LEU A 267 9.43 14.45 -11.67
C LEU A 267 9.76 14.56 -13.16
N GLY A 268 8.81 14.19 -14.02
CA GLY A 268 8.94 14.34 -15.48
C GLY A 268 9.06 15.81 -15.90
N ALA A 269 8.29 16.69 -15.30
CA ALA A 269 8.37 18.13 -15.57
C ALA A 269 9.73 18.72 -15.14
N ILE A 270 10.23 18.36 -13.96
CA ILE A 270 11.56 18.75 -13.47
C ILE A 270 12.64 18.24 -14.43
N GLY A 271 12.53 16.96 -14.85
CA GLY A 271 13.44 16.35 -15.82
C GLY A 271 13.41 17.07 -17.17
N ALA A 272 12.23 17.46 -17.67
CA ALA A 272 12.08 18.17 -18.93
C ALA A 272 12.77 19.56 -18.88
N VAL A 273 12.58 20.31 -17.78
CA VAL A 273 13.27 21.60 -17.59
C VAL A 273 14.79 21.40 -17.57
N SER A 274 15.27 20.40 -16.84
CA SER A 274 16.71 20.07 -16.78
C SER A 274 17.28 19.72 -18.15
N LEU A 275 16.53 18.97 -18.97
CA LEU A 275 16.91 18.62 -20.34
C LEU A 275 16.99 19.86 -21.26
N ILE A 276 16.05 20.81 -21.12
CA ILE A 276 16.07 22.06 -21.87
C ILE A 276 17.33 22.86 -21.54
N VAL A 277 17.66 22.98 -20.25
CA VAL A 277 18.87 23.68 -19.80
C VAL A 277 20.14 22.98 -20.35
N ALA A 278 20.20 21.66 -20.28
CA ALA A 278 21.29 20.88 -20.84
C ALA A 278 21.42 21.08 -22.36
N ALA A 279 20.32 21.07 -23.10
CA ALA A 279 20.29 21.31 -24.55
C ALA A 279 20.83 22.70 -24.90
N ILE A 280 20.45 23.72 -24.15
CA ILE A 280 20.99 25.09 -24.31
C ILE A 280 22.49 25.09 -24.02
N GLY A 281 22.95 24.40 -22.98
CA GLY A 281 24.37 24.27 -22.65
C GLY A 281 25.18 23.64 -23.76
N ILE A 282 24.69 22.50 -24.32
CA ILE A 282 25.32 21.82 -25.47
C ILE A 282 25.36 22.74 -26.68
N THR A 283 24.25 23.42 -26.97
CA THR A 283 24.18 24.36 -28.08
C THR A 283 25.23 25.48 -27.95
N ASN A 284 25.38 26.02 -26.75
CA ASN A 284 26.31 27.12 -26.48
C ASN A 284 27.79 26.67 -26.61
N THR A 285 28.15 25.52 -26.05
CA THR A 285 29.47 24.92 -26.20
C THR A 285 29.81 24.61 -27.65
N MET A 286 28.85 24.04 -28.40
CA MET A 286 29.04 23.74 -29.81
C MET A 286 29.22 25.01 -30.66
N VAL A 287 28.48 26.09 -30.37
CA VAL A 287 28.66 27.39 -31.04
C VAL A 287 30.05 27.92 -30.80
N MET A 288 30.54 27.85 -29.57
CA MET A 288 31.91 28.33 -29.21
C MET A 288 32.97 27.48 -29.92
N ALA A 289 32.85 26.14 -29.90
CA ALA A 289 33.78 25.24 -30.59
C ALA A 289 33.83 25.51 -32.11
N ILE A 290 32.70 25.86 -32.74
CA ILE A 290 32.66 26.22 -34.16
C ILE A 290 33.43 27.53 -34.41
N TYR A 291 33.30 28.53 -33.53
CA TYR A 291 34.05 29.79 -33.68
C TYR A 291 35.54 29.60 -33.50
N GLU A 292 35.96 28.81 -32.52
CA GLU A 292 37.40 28.46 -32.30
C GLU A 292 38.04 27.71 -33.48
N ARG A 293 37.25 26.83 -34.15
CA ARG A 293 37.72 26.01 -35.28
C ARG A 293 37.31 26.57 -36.66
N THR A 294 36.93 27.87 -36.72
CA THR A 294 36.46 28.49 -37.97
C THR A 294 37.46 28.35 -39.14
N ARG A 295 38.76 28.51 -38.88
CA ARG A 295 39.82 28.36 -39.87
C ARG A 295 39.94 26.94 -40.41
N GLU A 296 39.86 25.90 -39.54
CA GLU A 296 39.87 24.52 -39.93
C GLU A 296 38.70 24.18 -40.84
N ILE A 297 37.49 24.65 -40.47
CA ILE A 297 36.28 24.49 -41.29
C ILE A 297 36.43 25.16 -42.66
N GLY A 298 37.06 26.34 -42.72
CA GLY A 298 37.38 27.03 -43.95
C GLY A 298 38.32 26.21 -44.86
N ILE A 299 39.38 25.68 -44.28
CA ILE A 299 40.36 24.82 -45.01
C ILE A 299 39.71 23.58 -45.55
N MET A 300 38.89 22.88 -44.72
CA MET A 300 38.14 21.68 -45.17
C MET A 300 37.25 21.97 -46.38
N LYS A 301 36.59 23.13 -46.41
CA LYS A 301 35.77 23.54 -47.56
C LYS A 301 36.57 23.85 -48.82
N VAL A 302 37.78 24.46 -48.68
CA VAL A 302 38.65 24.75 -49.83
C VAL A 302 39.21 23.48 -50.44
N ILE A 303 39.52 22.46 -49.62
CA ILE A 303 39.97 21.13 -50.06
C ILE A 303 38.87 20.32 -50.70
N GLY A 304 37.60 20.73 -50.58
CA GLY A 304 36.45 20.09 -51.23
C GLY A 304 35.56 19.23 -50.32
N ALA A 305 35.67 19.35 -49.00
CA ALA A 305 34.74 18.68 -48.11
C ALA A 305 33.28 19.11 -48.32
N SER A 306 32.36 18.14 -48.40
CA SER A 306 30.96 18.43 -48.61
C SER A 306 30.33 19.09 -47.37
N LEU A 307 29.32 19.92 -47.59
CA LEU A 307 28.57 20.54 -46.48
C LEU A 307 27.91 19.49 -45.56
N ARG A 308 27.62 18.30 -46.11
CA ARG A 308 27.05 17.19 -45.35
C ARG A 308 28.09 16.60 -44.41
N ASP A 309 29.36 16.47 -44.85
CA ASP A 309 30.44 15.92 -44.02
C ASP A 309 30.76 16.81 -42.82
N ILE A 310 30.80 18.12 -43.05
CA ILE A 310 30.97 19.12 -41.98
C ILE A 310 29.82 19.07 -40.98
N LYS A 311 28.58 18.97 -41.49
CA LYS A 311 27.40 18.81 -40.61
C LYS A 311 27.50 17.53 -39.79
N LEU A 312 27.84 16.40 -40.41
CA LEU A 312 27.94 15.10 -39.77
C LEU A 312 29.02 15.10 -38.69
N LEU A 313 30.16 15.73 -38.95
CA LEU A 313 31.26 15.89 -37.97
C LEU A 313 30.73 16.53 -36.66
N PHE A 314 30.03 17.65 -36.74
CA PHE A 314 29.49 18.33 -35.56
C PHE A 314 28.31 17.59 -34.92
N LEU A 315 27.49 16.87 -35.70
CA LEU A 315 26.43 16.05 -35.15
C LEU A 315 26.97 14.82 -34.41
N THR A 316 28.05 14.21 -34.90
CA THR A 316 28.70 13.09 -34.19
C THR A 316 29.35 13.56 -32.89
N GLU A 317 29.96 14.77 -32.88
CA GLU A 317 30.53 15.36 -31.68
C GLU A 317 29.41 15.61 -30.61
N ALA A 318 28.29 16.20 -31.03
CA ALA A 318 27.14 16.42 -30.18
C ALA A 318 26.52 15.08 -29.68
N ALA A 319 26.45 14.07 -30.55
CA ALA A 319 25.98 12.74 -30.17
C ALA A 319 26.89 12.11 -29.10
N PHE A 320 28.22 12.29 -29.24
CA PHE A 320 29.19 11.76 -28.30
C PHE A 320 29.08 12.45 -26.91
N ILE A 321 28.85 13.76 -26.89
CA ILE A 321 28.57 14.50 -25.65
C ILE A 321 27.32 13.94 -24.96
N GLY A 322 26.23 13.76 -25.73
CA GLY A 322 24.99 13.19 -25.20
C GLY A 322 25.15 11.76 -24.70
N PHE A 323 25.92 10.92 -25.45
CA PHE A 323 26.23 9.54 -25.08
C PHE A 323 27.05 9.48 -23.78
N ALA A 324 28.16 10.23 -23.71
CA ALA A 324 29.01 10.28 -22.52
C ALA A 324 28.25 10.78 -21.29
N GLY A 325 27.42 11.83 -21.45
CA GLY A 325 26.53 12.32 -20.40
C GLY A 325 25.51 11.26 -19.95
N GLY A 326 24.92 10.52 -20.89
CA GLY A 326 24.00 9.41 -20.59
C GLY A 326 24.67 8.29 -19.79
N VAL A 327 25.89 7.90 -20.17
CA VAL A 327 26.66 6.86 -19.45
C VAL A 327 27.01 7.32 -18.04
N LEU A 328 27.49 8.55 -17.86
CA LEU A 328 27.76 9.12 -16.55
C LEU A 328 26.49 9.21 -15.70
N GLY A 329 25.37 9.57 -16.30
CA GLY A 329 24.06 9.57 -15.64
C GLY A 329 23.64 8.20 -15.12
N ILE A 330 23.88 7.14 -15.89
CA ILE A 330 23.64 5.76 -15.45
C ILE A 330 24.54 5.39 -14.26
N ILE A 331 25.84 5.67 -14.33
CA ILE A 331 26.78 5.37 -13.26
C ILE A 331 26.35 6.04 -11.95
N THR A 332 26.00 7.33 -12.01
CA THR A 332 25.53 8.06 -10.82
C THR A 332 24.18 7.53 -10.30
N SER A 333 23.24 7.17 -11.17
CA SER A 333 21.96 6.56 -10.81
C SER A 333 22.15 5.20 -10.15
N PHE A 334 23.05 4.38 -10.67
CA PHE A 334 23.36 3.06 -10.10
C PHE A 334 24.00 3.17 -8.71
N LEU A 335 24.96 4.09 -8.53
CA LEU A 335 25.57 4.35 -7.23
C LEU A 335 24.52 4.82 -6.21
N MET A 336 23.61 5.69 -6.63
CA MET A 336 22.50 6.16 -5.78
C MET A 336 21.56 5.03 -5.39
N SER A 337 21.21 4.14 -6.33
CA SER A 337 20.40 2.95 -6.06
C SER A 337 21.06 2.01 -5.04
N LEU A 338 22.39 1.83 -5.11
CA LEU A 338 23.13 1.06 -4.10
C LEU A 338 23.04 1.69 -2.71
N ILE A 339 23.17 3.01 -2.60
CA ILE A 339 23.08 3.73 -1.34
C ILE A 339 21.66 3.56 -0.74
N VAL A 340 20.63 3.74 -1.56
CA VAL A 340 19.22 3.56 -1.14
C VAL A 340 19.00 2.15 -0.62
N ASN A 341 19.47 1.13 -1.33
CA ASN A 341 19.30 -0.27 -0.91
C ASN A 341 20.06 -0.58 0.39
N LEU A 342 21.27 -0.02 0.57
CA LEU A 342 22.04 -0.16 1.81
C LEU A 342 21.35 0.46 3.02
N VAL A 343 20.65 1.58 2.84
CA VAL A 343 19.89 2.24 3.91
C VAL A 343 18.59 1.47 4.19
N ALA A 344 17.91 1.01 3.14
CA ALA A 344 16.66 0.25 3.25
C ALA A 344 16.86 -1.08 4.01
N THR A 345 17.94 -1.82 3.70
CA THR A 345 18.26 -3.08 4.41
C THR A 345 18.57 -2.87 5.89
N LYS A 346 19.16 -1.73 6.28
CA LYS A 346 19.39 -1.40 7.70
C LYS A 346 18.11 -1.09 8.47
N GLN A 347 17.04 -0.67 7.78
CA GLN A 347 15.75 -0.32 8.40
C GLN A 347 14.71 -1.45 8.31
N ALA A 348 15.13 -2.68 7.97
CA ALA A 348 14.23 -3.83 7.74
C ALA A 348 13.08 -3.51 6.76
N SER A 349 13.31 -2.62 5.80
CA SER A 349 12.34 -2.27 4.77
C SER A 349 12.49 -3.22 3.58
N GLU A 350 11.41 -3.86 3.18
CA GLU A 350 11.38 -4.75 2.00
C GLU A 350 11.46 -3.99 0.66
N MET A 351 11.52 -2.65 0.70
CA MET A 351 11.62 -1.82 -0.49
C MET A 351 13.04 -1.88 -1.06
N THR A 352 13.23 -2.67 -2.10
CA THR A 352 14.47 -2.71 -2.89
C THR A 352 14.32 -1.91 -4.17
N SER A 353 15.30 -1.03 -4.45
CA SER A 353 15.37 -0.32 -5.73
C SER A 353 16.04 -1.22 -6.77
N SER A 354 15.28 -1.67 -7.77
CA SER A 354 15.82 -2.41 -8.93
C SER A 354 15.53 -1.66 -10.22
N ILE A 355 16.58 -1.39 -10.99
CA ILE A 355 16.46 -0.68 -12.27
C ILE A 355 16.61 -1.70 -13.41
N PRO A 356 15.59 -1.92 -14.25
CA PRO A 356 15.65 -2.90 -15.32
C PRO A 356 16.64 -2.45 -16.42
N VAL A 357 17.37 -3.41 -17.00
CA VAL A 357 18.44 -3.16 -17.99
C VAL A 357 17.95 -2.38 -19.22
N TRP A 358 16.74 -2.62 -19.69
CA TRP A 358 16.18 -1.90 -20.83
C TRP A 358 16.05 -0.39 -20.57
N LEU A 359 15.85 0.03 -19.30
CA LEU A 359 15.75 1.44 -18.93
C LEU A 359 17.10 2.14 -19.05
N TYR A 360 18.21 1.46 -18.74
CA TYR A 360 19.55 2.00 -18.95
C TYR A 360 19.82 2.25 -20.44
N LEU A 361 19.49 1.28 -21.30
CA LEU A 361 19.67 1.44 -22.76
C LEU A 361 18.82 2.57 -23.32
N SER A 362 17.55 2.67 -22.89
CA SER A 362 16.66 3.73 -23.33
C SER A 362 17.12 5.11 -22.86
N ALA A 363 17.66 5.23 -21.65
CA ALA A 363 18.17 6.49 -21.11
C ALA A 363 19.40 7.01 -21.90
N VAL A 364 20.36 6.13 -22.23
CA VAL A 364 21.51 6.52 -23.07
C VAL A 364 21.08 6.90 -24.47
N ALA A 365 20.20 6.11 -25.09
CA ALA A 365 19.68 6.42 -26.42
C ALA A 365 18.98 7.79 -26.42
N PHE A 366 18.15 8.05 -25.42
CA PHE A 366 17.43 9.32 -25.27
C PHE A 366 18.41 10.51 -25.07
N ALA A 367 19.39 10.35 -24.19
CA ALA A 367 20.43 11.38 -23.97
C ALA A 367 21.21 11.69 -25.23
N THR A 368 21.56 10.64 -26.02
CA THR A 368 22.25 10.82 -27.31
C THR A 368 21.38 11.58 -28.30
N VAL A 369 20.08 11.25 -28.39
CA VAL A 369 19.13 11.96 -29.26
C VAL A 369 19.02 13.43 -28.88
N ILE A 370 18.93 13.75 -27.60
CA ILE A 370 18.93 15.16 -27.11
C ILE A 370 20.23 15.86 -27.49
N GLY A 371 21.38 15.21 -27.36
CA GLY A 371 22.67 15.74 -27.82
C GLY A 371 22.66 16.11 -29.30
N VAL A 372 22.20 15.19 -30.15
CA VAL A 372 22.08 15.42 -31.61
C VAL A 372 21.12 16.56 -31.93
N LEU A 373 19.96 16.61 -31.28
CA LEU A 373 18.96 17.67 -31.49
C LEU A 373 19.54 19.04 -31.09
N SER A 374 20.24 19.12 -29.97
CA SER A 374 20.89 20.33 -29.48
C SER A 374 22.01 20.82 -30.39
N GLY A 375 22.79 19.89 -30.96
CA GLY A 375 23.85 20.17 -31.91
C GLY A 375 23.40 20.51 -33.33
N TYR A 376 22.13 20.27 -33.68
CA TYR A 376 21.65 20.45 -35.05
C TYR A 376 21.71 21.91 -35.54
N LEU A 377 21.27 22.86 -34.72
CA LEU A 377 21.28 24.28 -35.08
C LEU A 377 22.71 24.83 -35.22
N PRO A 378 23.65 24.60 -34.27
CA PRO A 378 25.04 24.98 -34.44
C PRO A 378 25.68 24.35 -35.68
N ALA A 379 25.52 23.04 -35.88
CA ALA A 379 26.04 22.34 -37.07
C ALA A 379 25.55 22.95 -38.39
N LYS A 380 24.27 23.35 -38.46
CA LYS A 380 23.72 24.07 -39.61
C LYS A 380 24.34 25.46 -39.79
N ARG A 381 24.73 26.14 -38.74
CA ARG A 381 25.46 27.45 -38.83
C ARG A 381 26.88 27.25 -39.36
N ALA A 382 27.60 26.20 -38.90
CA ALA A 382 28.94 25.87 -39.39
C ALA A 382 28.98 25.65 -40.91
N MET A 383 27.95 25.01 -41.48
CA MET A 383 27.83 24.85 -42.93
C MET A 383 27.74 26.17 -43.71
N LYS A 384 27.17 27.22 -43.11
CA LYS A 384 26.96 28.52 -43.75
C LYS A 384 28.17 29.45 -43.67
N LEU A 385 29.21 29.12 -42.90
CA LEU A 385 30.45 29.90 -42.84
C LEU A 385 31.08 30.00 -44.23
N SER A 386 31.43 31.24 -44.63
CA SER A 386 32.17 31.47 -45.90
C SER A 386 33.62 31.02 -45.75
N ALA A 387 34.10 30.18 -46.71
CA ALA A 387 35.47 29.71 -46.73
C ALA A 387 36.46 30.89 -46.84
N LEU A 388 36.11 31.94 -47.57
CA LEU A 388 36.94 33.10 -47.81
C LEU A 388 37.07 33.98 -46.54
N THR A 389 35.97 34.15 -45.79
CA THR A 389 35.94 34.88 -44.51
C THR A 389 36.69 34.13 -43.43
N ALA A 390 36.56 32.79 -43.40
CA ALA A 390 37.17 31.92 -42.41
C ALA A 390 38.70 31.87 -42.47
N ILE A 391 39.29 32.10 -43.66
CA ILE A 391 40.74 32.12 -43.84
C ILE A 391 41.33 33.52 -43.64
N LYS A 392 40.51 34.59 -43.76
CA LYS A 392 40.93 35.98 -43.73
C LYS A 392 40.84 36.60 -42.32
N THR A 393 40.24 35.91 -41.35
CA THR A 393 40.26 36.30 -39.93
C THR A 393 41.57 35.93 -39.30
N GLU A 394 42.46 36.91 -39.13
CA GLU A 394 43.57 36.89 -38.18
C GLU A 394 43.06 37.03 -36.78
#